data_6d34f4b7788f7568386d855db7665a63
#
_entry.id   6d34f4b7788f7568386d855db7665a63
#
_cell.length_a   1.000
_cell.length_b   1.000
_cell.length_c   1.000
_cell.angle_alpha   90.00
_cell.angle_beta   90.00
_cell.angle_gamma   90.00
#
_symmetry.space_group_name_H-M   'P 1'
#
loop_
_entity.id
_entity.type
_entity.pdbx_description
1 polymer ?
#
loop_
_entity_poly.entity_id
_entity_poly.type
_entity_poly.pdbx_seq_one_letter_code
_entity_poly.pdbx_strand_id
1 'polypeptide(L)'
;MCLKRKGIFSIVASMGLVAGCATTAPAPEGPEPPQNLLGSTDELQLITELSIDLAKTYGGDQVLVVLGLEDTLLDTRGDSNASCAGNRQSIRPKQDDAAKQVERMQQAGLTVIAMTSRGADCQDVTIRELGSNGFDFQASGFPAGFSFASSDGMPSYNQGVFFTTDQGEGPALKQLVESAGQPYPALIVVADNQQQHLNSVMKSISTSAIKVHTWRYNRAEKQVASTGN
;
A
#
# COMPACT_ATOMS: atom_id res chain seq x y z
N MET A 1 69.86 47.53 -62.59
CA MET A 1 69.40 47.64 -61.18
C MET A 1 68.16 46.74 -61.01
N CYS A 2 68.39 45.56 -60.56
CA CYS A 2 67.40 44.47 -60.65
C CYS A 2 67.06 44.02 -59.19
N LEU A 3 65.85 44.30 -58.77
CA LEU A 3 65.38 43.82 -57.46
C LEU A 3 64.60 42.53 -57.62
N LYS A 4 65.10 41.42 -56.99
CA LYS A 4 64.47 40.14 -56.88
C LYS A 4 63.36 40.19 -55.79
N ARG A 5 62.09 39.93 -56.15
CA ARG A 5 61.04 39.66 -55.23
C ARG A 5 60.99 38.17 -54.87
N LYS A 6 61.15 37.82 -53.60
CA LYS A 6 60.95 36.52 -53.04
C LYS A 6 59.44 36.20 -52.87
N GLY A 7 59.01 35.11 -53.46
CA GLY A 7 57.63 34.62 -53.26
C GLY A 7 57.51 33.95 -51.89
N ILE A 8 56.49 34.31 -51.18
CA ILE A 8 56.08 33.64 -49.91
C ILE A 8 55.01 32.65 -50.31
N PHE A 9 55.30 31.35 -50.11
CA PHE A 9 54.30 30.27 -50.17
C PHE A 9 53.46 30.25 -48.87
N SER A 10 52.18 30.61 -48.98
CA SER A 10 51.23 30.42 -47.92
C SER A 10 50.69 28.97 -47.98
N ILE A 11 50.98 28.18 -46.96
CA ILE A 11 50.37 26.88 -46.76
C ILE A 11 49.06 27.11 -45.99
N VAL A 12 47.94 26.92 -46.68
CA VAL A 12 46.60 26.92 -46.04
C VAL A 12 46.37 25.52 -45.46
N ALA A 13 46.49 25.40 -44.13
CA ALA A 13 46.11 24.19 -43.42
C ALA A 13 44.59 24.15 -43.33
N SER A 14 43.92 23.27 -44.05
CA SER A 14 42.49 22.97 -43.88
C SER A 14 42.29 22.14 -42.63
N MET A 15 41.82 22.79 -41.57
CA MET A 15 41.31 22.12 -40.37
C MET A 15 39.92 21.55 -40.69
N GLY A 16 39.84 20.25 -40.97
CA GLY A 16 38.57 19.51 -41.06
C GLY A 16 37.92 19.42 -39.67
N LEU A 17 36.80 20.12 -39.46
CA LEU A 17 35.93 19.88 -38.33
C LEU A 17 35.26 18.50 -38.51
N VAL A 18 35.71 17.50 -37.75
CA VAL A 18 34.97 16.27 -37.57
C VAL A 18 33.83 16.56 -36.57
N ALA A 19 32.63 16.80 -37.08
CA ALA A 19 31.43 16.85 -36.28
C ALA A 19 31.12 15.41 -35.77
N GLY A 20 31.64 15.09 -34.60
CA GLY A 20 31.26 13.85 -33.88
C GLY A 20 29.79 13.95 -33.47
N CYS A 21 28.92 13.20 -34.12
CA CYS A 21 27.58 12.94 -33.60
C CYS A 21 27.73 12.18 -32.29
N ALA A 22 27.67 12.87 -31.17
CA ALA A 22 27.47 12.24 -29.87
C ALA A 22 26.05 11.65 -29.85
N THR A 23 25.93 10.35 -30.10
CA THR A 23 24.71 9.60 -29.78
C THR A 23 24.59 9.58 -28.27
N THR A 24 23.82 10.51 -27.71
CA THR A 24 23.36 10.41 -26.32
C THR A 24 22.54 9.13 -26.21
N ALA A 25 23.03 8.17 -25.43
CA ALA A 25 22.23 7.02 -25.04
C ALA A 25 20.92 7.53 -24.41
N PRO A 26 19.77 6.92 -24.73
CA PRO A 26 18.53 7.29 -24.08
C PRO A 26 18.72 7.17 -22.57
N ALA A 27 18.19 8.12 -21.80
CA ALA A 27 18.17 8.04 -20.34
C ALA A 27 17.47 6.73 -19.95
N PRO A 28 17.92 6.04 -18.88
CA PRO A 28 17.24 4.86 -18.41
C PRO A 28 15.77 5.19 -18.16
N GLU A 29 14.88 4.42 -18.79
CA GLU A 29 13.45 4.57 -18.57
C GLU A 29 13.18 4.30 -17.08
N GLY A 30 12.40 5.17 -16.42
CA GLY A 30 11.93 4.94 -15.05
C GLY A 30 11.07 3.67 -14.99
N PRO A 31 10.71 3.21 -13.78
CA PRO A 31 9.84 2.07 -13.64
C PRO A 31 8.52 2.31 -14.38
N GLU A 32 7.98 1.25 -14.98
CA GLU A 32 6.65 1.33 -15.59
C GLU A 32 5.60 1.77 -14.57
N PRO A 33 4.61 2.57 -14.96
CA PRO A 33 3.54 2.99 -14.05
C PRO A 33 2.79 1.76 -13.52
N PRO A 34 2.41 1.76 -12.23
CA PRO A 34 1.69 0.62 -11.65
C PRO A 34 0.36 0.40 -12.37
N GLN A 35 -0.09 -0.85 -12.39
CA GLN A 35 -1.37 -1.27 -12.98
C GLN A 35 -2.29 -1.80 -11.87
N ASN A 36 -3.60 -1.85 -12.12
CA ASN A 36 -4.51 -2.54 -11.20
C ASN A 36 -4.29 -4.05 -11.26
N LEU A 37 -4.35 -4.72 -10.10
CA LEU A 37 -4.15 -6.16 -9.95
C LEU A 37 -5.22 -6.78 -9.06
N LEU A 38 -5.62 -8.00 -9.41
CA LEU A 38 -6.51 -8.85 -8.61
C LEU A 38 -5.78 -10.17 -8.33
N GLY A 39 -5.69 -10.55 -7.07
CA GLY A 39 -5.02 -11.79 -6.64
C GLY A 39 -5.75 -12.48 -5.49
N SER A 40 -5.28 -13.66 -5.13
CA SER A 40 -5.70 -14.36 -3.92
C SER A 40 -4.53 -15.14 -3.32
N THR A 41 -4.52 -15.25 -1.99
CA THR A 41 -3.51 -15.99 -1.25
C THR A 41 -4.06 -16.40 0.11
N ASP A 42 -3.48 -17.44 0.70
CA ASP A 42 -3.70 -17.84 2.09
C ASP A 42 -2.49 -17.50 2.99
N GLU A 43 -1.49 -16.80 2.43
CA GLU A 43 -0.26 -16.45 3.14
C GLU A 43 -0.01 -14.93 3.09
N LEU A 44 0.06 -14.29 4.28
CA LEU A 44 0.40 -12.89 4.42
C LEU A 44 1.83 -12.59 3.95
N GLN A 45 2.71 -13.58 4.02
CA GLN A 45 4.08 -13.43 3.54
C GLN A 45 4.12 -12.98 2.07
N LEU A 46 3.27 -13.54 1.20
CA LEU A 46 3.22 -13.17 -0.22
C LEU A 46 2.83 -11.70 -0.39
N ILE A 47 1.85 -11.22 0.38
CA ILE A 47 1.43 -9.81 0.37
C ILE A 47 2.56 -8.90 0.87
N THR A 48 3.25 -9.35 1.93
CA THR A 48 4.41 -8.64 2.49
C THR A 48 5.53 -8.47 1.47
N GLU A 49 5.94 -9.56 0.83
CA GLU A 49 7.02 -9.56 -0.17
C GLU A 49 6.67 -8.69 -1.36
N LEU A 50 5.46 -8.82 -1.88
CA LEU A 50 4.95 -7.96 -2.95
C LEU A 50 4.99 -6.48 -2.54
N SER A 51 4.48 -6.13 -1.37
CA SER A 51 4.42 -4.74 -0.91
C SER A 51 5.83 -4.15 -0.74
N ILE A 52 6.77 -4.93 -0.21
CA ILE A 52 8.18 -4.52 -0.09
C ILE A 52 8.83 -4.32 -1.47
N ASP A 53 8.55 -5.18 -2.45
CA ASP A 53 9.09 -5.03 -3.80
C ASP A 53 8.49 -3.83 -4.53
N LEU A 54 7.21 -3.55 -4.31
CA LEU A 54 6.56 -2.33 -4.79
C LEU A 54 7.20 -1.08 -4.16
N ALA A 55 7.48 -1.11 -2.85
CA ALA A 55 8.16 -0.02 -2.16
C ALA A 55 9.58 0.24 -2.71
N LYS A 56 10.33 -0.80 -3.06
CA LYS A 56 11.63 -0.67 -3.72
C LYS A 56 11.52 -0.04 -5.11
N THR A 57 10.42 -0.33 -5.81
CA THR A 57 10.20 0.13 -7.19
C THR A 57 9.69 1.57 -7.24
N TYR A 58 8.72 1.92 -6.40
CA TYR A 58 8.01 3.20 -6.47
C TYR A 58 8.32 4.17 -5.31
N GLY A 59 8.96 3.69 -4.24
CA GLY A 59 9.14 4.41 -2.99
C GLY A 59 8.15 3.96 -1.92
N GLY A 60 8.59 3.87 -0.67
CA GLY A 60 7.74 3.41 0.44
C GLY A 60 6.55 4.34 0.72
N ASP A 61 6.75 5.65 0.55
CA ASP A 61 5.74 6.70 0.68
C ASP A 61 4.69 6.68 -0.46
N GLN A 62 4.99 5.99 -1.56
CA GLN A 62 4.08 5.83 -2.70
C GLN A 62 3.21 4.56 -2.62
N VAL A 63 3.39 3.74 -1.59
CA VAL A 63 2.64 2.49 -1.41
C VAL A 63 1.94 2.49 -0.05
N LEU A 64 0.62 2.49 -0.08
CA LEU A 64 -0.23 2.30 1.10
C LEU A 64 -0.67 0.85 1.17
N VAL A 65 -0.44 0.18 2.30
CA VAL A 65 -0.94 -1.17 2.56
C VAL A 65 -2.12 -1.10 3.52
N VAL A 66 -3.23 -1.72 3.14
CA VAL A 66 -4.47 -1.79 3.91
C VAL A 66 -4.82 -3.26 4.16
N LEU A 67 -4.89 -3.66 5.42
CA LEU A 67 -5.16 -5.03 5.81
C LEU A 67 -6.51 -5.11 6.54
N GLY A 68 -7.42 -5.94 6.03
CA GLY A 68 -8.67 -6.25 6.70
C GLY A 68 -8.42 -6.84 8.09
N LEU A 69 -9.27 -6.52 9.04
CA LEU A 69 -9.09 -7.01 10.41
C LEU A 69 -9.68 -8.41 10.58
N GLU A 70 -10.99 -8.55 10.30
CA GLU A 70 -11.74 -9.77 10.52
C GLU A 70 -11.30 -10.87 9.55
N ASP A 71 -10.98 -12.04 10.07
CA ASP A 71 -10.58 -13.25 9.33
C ASP A 71 -9.43 -13.04 8.31
N THR A 72 -8.74 -11.89 8.41
CA THR A 72 -7.51 -11.55 7.69
C THR A 72 -6.34 -11.43 8.67
N LEU A 73 -6.38 -10.47 9.60
CA LEU A 73 -5.38 -10.31 10.65
C LEU A 73 -5.75 -11.12 11.92
N LEU A 74 -7.02 -11.06 12.33
CA LEU A 74 -7.55 -11.70 13.52
C LEU A 74 -8.58 -12.77 13.17
N ASP A 75 -8.50 -13.92 13.85
CA ASP A 75 -9.48 -15.00 13.74
C ASP A 75 -10.73 -14.64 14.56
N THR A 76 -11.74 -14.13 13.87
CA THR A 76 -13.03 -13.77 14.49
C THR A 76 -14.03 -14.94 14.48
N ARG A 77 -13.66 -16.09 13.89
CA ARG A 77 -14.52 -17.29 13.75
C ARG A 77 -15.86 -17.00 13.07
N GLY A 78 -15.85 -16.05 12.12
CA GLY A 78 -17.04 -15.66 11.35
C GLY A 78 -17.99 -14.72 12.09
N ASP A 79 -17.65 -14.27 13.30
CA ASP A 79 -18.46 -13.30 14.04
C ASP A 79 -18.01 -11.87 13.69
N SER A 80 -18.37 -11.44 12.47
CA SER A 80 -18.10 -10.07 12.00
C SER A 80 -18.98 -9.01 12.68
N ASN A 81 -20.11 -9.44 13.29
CA ASN A 81 -21.07 -8.56 13.94
C ASN A 81 -20.99 -8.58 15.47
N ALA A 82 -19.95 -9.19 16.05
CA ALA A 82 -19.82 -9.23 17.48
C ALA A 82 -19.76 -7.82 18.04
N SER A 83 -20.81 -7.44 18.73
CA SER A 83 -20.87 -6.23 19.57
C SER A 83 -19.60 -6.14 20.41
N CYS A 84 -18.93 -4.99 20.41
CA CYS A 84 -17.73 -4.73 21.20
C CYS A 84 -17.95 -4.81 22.70
N ALA A 85 -19.20 -4.93 23.14
CA ALA A 85 -19.63 -5.08 24.53
C ALA A 85 -19.58 -6.52 25.07
N GLY A 86 -19.28 -7.54 24.24
CA GLY A 86 -19.26 -8.94 24.65
C GLY A 86 -17.93 -9.35 25.28
N ASN A 87 -18.00 -10.32 26.23
CA ASN A 87 -16.82 -10.98 26.79
C ASN A 87 -16.23 -11.90 25.72
N ARG A 88 -15.36 -11.35 24.83
CA ARG A 88 -14.76 -12.11 23.74
C ARG A 88 -13.76 -13.10 24.32
N GLN A 89 -13.91 -14.35 23.94
CA GLN A 89 -12.84 -15.35 24.08
C GLN A 89 -11.61 -14.77 23.37
N SER A 90 -10.42 -15.04 23.88
CA SER A 90 -9.16 -14.49 23.36
C SER A 90 -9.10 -14.63 21.83
N ILE A 91 -9.23 -13.50 21.14
CA ILE A 91 -9.03 -13.42 19.70
C ILE A 91 -7.55 -13.70 19.44
N ARG A 92 -7.26 -14.46 18.40
CA ARG A 92 -5.89 -14.83 18.00
C ARG A 92 -5.58 -14.28 16.61
N PRO A 93 -4.30 -14.15 16.26
CA PRO A 93 -3.94 -13.89 14.88
C PRO A 93 -4.50 -14.97 13.96
N LYS A 94 -4.96 -14.59 12.76
CA LYS A 94 -5.43 -15.54 11.75
C LYS A 94 -4.30 -16.41 11.20
N GLN A 95 -3.10 -15.86 11.16
CA GLN A 95 -1.84 -16.54 10.86
C GLN A 95 -0.86 -16.26 11.99
N ASP A 96 -0.17 -17.27 12.49
CA ASP A 96 0.66 -17.17 13.70
C ASP A 96 1.75 -16.10 13.60
N ASP A 97 2.30 -15.86 12.40
CA ASP A 97 3.31 -14.85 12.13
C ASP A 97 2.76 -13.53 11.55
N ALA A 98 1.43 -13.33 11.58
CA ALA A 98 0.79 -12.15 10.98
C ALA A 98 1.38 -10.83 11.49
N ALA A 99 1.58 -10.70 12.81
CA ALA A 99 2.19 -9.50 13.40
C ALA A 99 3.61 -9.25 12.87
N LYS A 100 4.41 -10.33 12.71
CA LYS A 100 5.74 -10.25 12.14
C LYS A 100 5.71 -9.82 10.66
N GLN A 101 4.72 -10.27 9.90
CA GLN A 101 4.58 -9.84 8.51
C GLN A 101 4.25 -8.34 8.41
N VAL A 102 3.38 -7.83 9.30
CA VAL A 102 3.11 -6.39 9.41
C VAL A 102 4.38 -5.63 9.78
N GLU A 103 5.10 -6.06 10.80
CA GLU A 103 6.37 -5.44 11.23
C GLU A 103 7.40 -5.36 10.08
N ARG A 104 7.53 -6.41 9.26
CA ARG A 104 8.42 -6.41 8.09
C ARG A 104 8.06 -5.33 7.08
N MET A 105 6.77 -5.11 6.81
CA MET A 105 6.31 -4.03 5.93
C MET A 105 6.64 -2.66 6.53
N GLN A 106 6.42 -2.49 7.83
CA GLN A 106 6.74 -1.27 8.57
C GLN A 106 8.25 -0.96 8.53
N GLN A 107 9.09 -1.96 8.77
CA GLN A 107 10.56 -1.84 8.69
C GLN A 107 11.05 -1.49 7.28
N ALA A 108 10.30 -1.85 6.25
CA ALA A 108 10.56 -1.47 4.86
C ALA A 108 10.11 -0.02 4.54
N GLY A 109 9.58 0.72 5.51
CA GLY A 109 9.16 2.12 5.35
C GLY A 109 7.78 2.29 4.70
N LEU A 110 6.97 1.24 4.66
CA LEU A 110 5.61 1.31 4.12
C LEU A 110 4.65 1.94 5.13
N THR A 111 3.68 2.71 4.62
CA THR A 111 2.49 3.06 5.39
C THR A 111 1.56 1.85 5.41
N VAL A 112 1.32 1.30 6.60
CA VAL A 112 0.48 0.10 6.81
C VAL A 112 -0.62 0.43 7.80
N ILE A 113 -1.88 0.19 7.39
CA ILE A 113 -3.06 0.41 8.25
C ILE A 113 -3.92 -0.85 8.31
N ALA A 114 -4.62 -1.03 9.42
CA ALA A 114 -5.70 -2.01 9.51
C ALA A 114 -7.03 -1.35 9.12
N MET A 115 -7.96 -2.13 8.56
CA MET A 115 -9.29 -1.66 8.19
C MET A 115 -10.35 -2.63 8.72
N THR A 116 -11.44 -2.10 9.28
CA THR A 116 -12.53 -2.87 9.85
C THR A 116 -13.87 -2.18 9.65
N SER A 117 -14.95 -2.94 9.51
CA SER A 117 -16.32 -2.43 9.48
C SER A 117 -16.90 -2.13 10.86
N ARG A 118 -16.15 -2.38 11.94
CA ARG A 118 -16.58 -2.04 13.30
C ARG A 118 -16.86 -0.53 13.44
N GLY A 119 -17.79 -0.19 14.33
CA GLY A 119 -18.12 1.19 14.63
C GLY A 119 -17.09 1.88 15.53
N ALA A 120 -17.24 3.19 15.69
CA ALA A 120 -16.37 4.02 16.53
C ALA A 120 -16.39 3.62 18.01
N ASP A 121 -17.48 3.03 18.49
CA ASP A 121 -17.64 2.47 19.84
C ASP A 121 -16.72 1.29 20.12
N CYS A 122 -16.19 0.67 19.05
CA CYS A 122 -15.29 -0.47 19.13
C CYS A 122 -13.80 -0.11 19.14
N GLN A 123 -13.43 1.15 19.02
CA GLN A 123 -12.05 1.57 18.84
C GLN A 123 -11.11 1.04 19.94
N ASP A 124 -11.41 1.31 21.20
CA ASP A 124 -10.55 0.93 22.32
C ASP A 124 -10.40 -0.57 22.46
N VAL A 125 -11.46 -1.34 22.21
CA VAL A 125 -11.43 -2.80 22.25
C VAL A 125 -10.58 -3.31 21.12
N THR A 126 -10.78 -2.82 19.90
CA THR A 126 -10.04 -3.25 18.71
C THR A 126 -8.54 -2.97 18.83
N ILE A 127 -8.16 -1.79 19.32
CA ILE A 127 -6.75 -1.43 19.53
C ILE A 127 -6.11 -2.35 20.59
N ARG A 128 -6.82 -2.65 21.70
CA ARG A 128 -6.32 -3.60 22.69
C ARG A 128 -6.20 -5.02 22.14
N GLU A 129 -7.16 -5.48 21.33
CA GLU A 129 -7.11 -6.80 20.69
C GLU A 129 -5.88 -6.90 19.77
N LEU A 130 -5.64 -5.91 18.96
CA LEU A 130 -4.45 -5.82 18.09
C LEU A 130 -3.16 -5.84 18.91
N GLY A 131 -3.02 -4.96 19.89
CA GLY A 131 -1.84 -4.89 20.76
C GLY A 131 -1.58 -6.18 21.50
N SER A 132 -2.63 -6.87 22.03
CA SER A 132 -2.50 -8.16 22.70
C SER A 132 -2.01 -9.27 21.77
N ASN A 133 -2.18 -9.12 20.46
CA ASN A 133 -1.73 -10.04 19.42
C ASN A 133 -0.43 -9.56 18.71
N GLY A 134 0.25 -8.58 19.29
CA GLY A 134 1.55 -8.11 18.81
C GLY A 134 1.51 -7.14 17.62
N PHE A 135 0.34 -6.63 17.25
CA PHE A 135 0.23 -5.62 16.19
C PHE A 135 0.35 -4.20 16.75
N ASP A 136 1.14 -3.37 16.09
CA ASP A 136 1.24 -1.93 16.34
C ASP A 136 1.13 -1.16 15.01
N PHE A 137 -0.08 -0.76 14.66
CA PHE A 137 -0.33 0.01 13.44
C PHE A 137 -0.04 1.51 13.61
N GLN A 138 0.10 2.00 14.83
CA GLN A 138 0.48 3.39 15.08
C GLN A 138 1.91 3.67 14.60
N ALA A 139 2.77 2.66 14.65
CA ALA A 139 4.18 2.78 14.22
C ALA A 139 4.35 3.11 12.74
N SER A 140 3.36 2.81 11.89
CA SER A 140 3.43 2.98 10.43
C SER A 140 2.17 3.53 9.78
N GLY A 141 1.24 4.00 10.57
CA GLY A 141 0.03 4.65 10.08
C GLY A 141 0.28 6.03 9.45
N PHE A 142 -0.76 6.76 9.19
CA PHE A 142 -0.65 8.17 8.79
C PHE A 142 0.09 8.99 9.85
N PRO A 143 0.78 10.08 9.46
CA PRO A 143 1.62 10.86 10.35
C PRO A 143 0.93 11.28 11.67
N ALA A 144 1.70 11.42 12.73
CA ALA A 144 1.21 11.92 14.00
C ALA A 144 0.50 13.27 13.81
N GLY A 145 -0.72 13.37 14.34
CA GLY A 145 -1.59 14.55 14.18
C GLY A 145 -2.57 14.43 13.02
N PHE A 146 -2.48 13.40 12.17
CA PHE A 146 -3.56 13.11 11.24
C PHE A 146 -4.81 12.71 12.03
N SER A 147 -5.90 13.42 11.80
CA SER A 147 -7.21 13.08 12.34
C SER A 147 -8.22 13.00 11.21
N PHE A 148 -8.91 11.88 11.16
CA PHE A 148 -10.07 11.75 10.31
C PHE A 148 -11.30 11.96 11.21
N ALA A 149 -11.94 13.13 11.10
CA ALA A 149 -13.01 13.53 11.98
C ALA A 149 -14.23 12.61 11.79
N SER A 150 -14.70 12.06 12.89
CA SER A 150 -15.89 11.23 12.95
C SER A 150 -16.98 11.92 13.75
N SER A 151 -18.17 12.00 13.19
CA SER A 151 -19.41 12.11 13.95
C SER A 151 -19.96 10.70 14.18
N ASP A 152 -20.92 10.55 15.10
CA ASP A 152 -21.54 9.24 15.38
C ASP A 152 -22.00 8.55 14.09
N GLY A 153 -21.61 7.29 13.91
CA GLY A 153 -21.94 6.49 12.73
C GLY A 153 -21.11 6.79 11.47
N MET A 154 -20.12 7.69 11.55
CA MET A 154 -19.23 8.00 10.42
C MET A 154 -17.89 7.25 10.56
N PRO A 155 -17.19 7.01 9.43
CA PRO A 155 -15.85 6.42 9.46
C PRO A 155 -14.89 7.21 10.32
N SER A 156 -13.98 6.52 10.99
CA SER A 156 -12.99 7.15 11.87
C SER A 156 -11.63 6.47 11.75
N TYR A 157 -10.57 7.21 12.09
CA TYR A 157 -9.21 6.69 12.08
C TYR A 157 -8.55 6.91 13.43
N ASN A 158 -8.00 5.85 14.02
CA ASN A 158 -7.34 5.90 15.30
C ASN A 158 -6.19 4.90 15.38
N GLN A 159 -4.99 5.36 15.76
CA GLN A 159 -3.78 4.54 15.97
C GLN A 159 -3.49 3.54 14.84
N GLY A 160 -3.59 4.00 13.58
CA GLY A 160 -3.32 3.13 12.42
C GLY A 160 -4.47 2.20 12.03
N VAL A 161 -5.61 2.30 12.70
CA VAL A 161 -6.81 1.51 12.40
C VAL A 161 -7.90 2.40 11.81
N PHE A 162 -8.43 1.99 10.66
CA PHE A 162 -9.53 2.67 9.99
C PHE A 162 -10.84 1.91 10.20
N PHE A 163 -11.78 2.58 10.83
CA PHE A 163 -13.12 2.09 11.14
C PHE A 163 -14.09 2.62 10.09
N THR A 164 -14.56 1.77 9.18
CA THR A 164 -15.38 2.20 8.03
C THR A 164 -16.86 2.29 8.34
N THR A 165 -17.31 1.66 9.44
CA THR A 165 -18.74 1.57 9.79
C THR A 165 -19.57 0.95 8.65
N ASP A 166 -20.84 1.30 8.50
CA ASP A 166 -21.75 0.79 7.47
C ASP A 166 -21.62 1.50 6.10
N GLN A 167 -20.61 2.39 5.92
CA GLN A 167 -20.48 3.17 4.68
C GLN A 167 -19.85 2.39 3.52
N GLY A 168 -19.34 1.19 3.78
CA GLY A 168 -18.61 0.36 2.80
C GLY A 168 -17.15 0.79 2.63
N GLU A 169 -16.27 -0.18 2.50
CA GLU A 169 -14.81 -0.02 2.58
C GLU A 169 -14.26 0.88 1.46
N GLY A 170 -14.78 0.73 0.25
CA GLY A 170 -14.24 1.47 -0.90
C GLY A 170 -14.45 2.98 -0.83
N PRO A 171 -15.69 3.48 -0.69
CA PRO A 171 -15.96 4.90 -0.55
C PRO A 171 -15.26 5.49 0.69
N ALA A 172 -15.28 4.78 1.83
CA ALA A 172 -14.65 5.23 3.06
C ALA A 172 -13.12 5.33 2.91
N LEU A 173 -12.45 4.31 2.34
CA LEU A 173 -11.01 4.33 2.09
C LEU A 173 -10.61 5.45 1.12
N LYS A 174 -11.40 5.69 0.08
CA LYS A 174 -11.17 6.82 -0.84
C LYS A 174 -11.20 8.14 -0.08
N GLN A 175 -12.20 8.36 0.77
CA GLN A 175 -12.32 9.57 1.57
C GLN A 175 -11.15 9.72 2.56
N LEU A 176 -10.70 8.63 3.19
CA LEU A 176 -9.54 8.63 4.08
C LEU A 176 -8.28 9.10 3.34
N VAL A 177 -8.00 8.52 2.16
CA VAL A 177 -6.82 8.87 1.35
C VAL A 177 -6.87 10.33 0.88
N GLU A 178 -8.05 10.80 0.44
CA GLU A 178 -8.24 12.20 0.04
C GLU A 178 -8.03 13.17 1.21
N SER A 179 -8.44 12.78 2.42
CA SER A 179 -8.28 13.58 3.65
C SER A 179 -6.84 13.60 4.17
N ALA A 180 -6.06 12.57 3.89
CA ALA A 180 -4.63 12.52 4.24
C ALA A 180 -3.79 13.55 3.47
N GLY A 181 -4.32 14.06 2.37
CA GLY A 181 -3.70 15.12 1.58
C GLY A 181 -2.66 14.63 0.57
N GLN A 182 -2.03 15.59 -0.10
CA GLN A 182 -1.00 15.32 -1.11
C GLN A 182 0.39 15.17 -0.47
N PRO A 183 1.31 14.36 -1.04
CA PRO A 183 1.08 13.55 -2.26
C PRO A 183 0.25 12.30 -1.95
N TYR A 184 -0.62 11.92 -2.90
CA TYR A 184 -1.35 10.66 -2.81
C TYR A 184 -0.43 9.47 -3.08
N PRO A 185 -0.69 8.29 -2.50
CA PRO A 185 0.04 7.08 -2.89
C PRO A 185 -0.20 6.79 -4.37
N ALA A 186 0.82 6.35 -5.09
CA ALA A 186 0.66 5.87 -6.46
C ALA A 186 -0.08 4.52 -6.50
N LEU A 187 0.04 3.74 -5.44
CA LEU A 187 -0.51 2.40 -5.33
C LEU A 187 -1.05 2.10 -3.93
N ILE A 188 -2.22 1.45 -3.88
CA ILE A 188 -2.79 0.89 -2.65
C ILE A 188 -2.84 -0.62 -2.78
N VAL A 189 -2.22 -1.34 -1.86
CA VAL A 189 -2.33 -2.80 -1.72
C VAL A 189 -3.37 -3.08 -0.64
N VAL A 190 -4.44 -3.80 -0.99
CA VAL A 190 -5.52 -4.16 -0.06
C VAL A 190 -5.61 -5.66 0.06
N ALA A 191 -5.56 -6.19 1.28
CA ALA A 191 -5.83 -7.59 1.56
C ALA A 191 -7.04 -7.73 2.49
N ASP A 192 -8.00 -8.53 2.09
CA ASP A 192 -9.23 -8.78 2.85
C ASP A 192 -9.78 -10.17 2.54
N ASN A 193 -10.46 -10.78 3.52
CA ASN A 193 -11.09 -12.11 3.32
C ASN A 193 -12.37 -12.02 2.48
N GLN A 194 -13.03 -10.88 2.41
CA GLN A 194 -14.29 -10.69 1.72
C GLN A 194 -14.12 -10.08 0.33
N GLN A 195 -14.49 -10.83 -0.70
CA GLN A 195 -14.39 -10.38 -2.09
C GLN A 195 -15.21 -9.10 -2.36
N GLN A 196 -16.33 -8.94 -1.67
CA GLN A 196 -17.18 -7.74 -1.81
C GLN A 196 -16.48 -6.46 -1.36
N HIS A 197 -15.67 -6.52 -0.28
CA HIS A 197 -14.86 -5.39 0.21
C HIS A 197 -13.82 -4.99 -0.84
N LEU A 198 -13.09 -5.97 -1.37
CA LEU A 198 -12.09 -5.76 -2.43
C LEU A 198 -12.70 -5.16 -3.70
N ASN A 199 -13.89 -5.66 -4.11
CA ASN A 199 -14.61 -5.12 -5.26
C ASN A 199 -15.07 -3.67 -5.01
N SER A 200 -15.50 -3.35 -3.78
CA SER A 200 -15.88 -1.99 -3.38
C SER A 200 -14.70 -1.04 -3.49
N VAL A 201 -13.53 -1.44 -2.96
CA VAL A 201 -12.29 -0.65 -3.04
C VAL A 201 -11.86 -0.45 -4.49
N MET A 202 -11.79 -1.53 -5.29
CA MET A 202 -11.42 -1.44 -6.70
C MET A 202 -12.32 -0.48 -7.45
N LYS A 203 -13.64 -0.58 -7.28
CA LYS A 203 -14.62 0.29 -7.94
C LYS A 203 -14.46 1.76 -7.54
N SER A 204 -14.18 2.03 -6.27
CA SER A 204 -14.15 3.41 -5.75
C SER A 204 -12.86 4.15 -6.09
N ILE A 205 -11.72 3.45 -6.15
CA ILE A 205 -10.39 4.05 -6.27
C ILE A 205 -9.80 3.93 -7.67
N SER A 206 -10.05 2.82 -8.40
CA SER A 206 -9.42 2.59 -9.71
C SER A 206 -9.76 3.61 -10.80
N THR A 207 -10.76 4.45 -10.58
CA THR A 207 -11.11 5.58 -11.46
C THR A 207 -10.23 6.81 -11.25
N SER A 208 -9.43 6.84 -10.18
CA SER A 208 -8.45 7.89 -9.88
C SER A 208 -7.09 7.59 -10.51
N ALA A 209 -6.11 8.47 -10.31
CA ALA A 209 -4.72 8.22 -10.69
C ALA A 209 -4.07 7.10 -9.86
N ILE A 210 -4.65 6.79 -8.69
CA ILE A 210 -4.15 5.76 -7.77
C ILE A 210 -4.49 4.36 -8.34
N LYS A 211 -3.52 3.46 -8.34
CA LYS A 211 -3.75 2.06 -8.73
C LYS A 211 -4.00 1.20 -7.50
N VAL A 212 -4.69 0.08 -7.68
CA VAL A 212 -5.09 -0.79 -6.59
C VAL A 212 -4.71 -2.23 -6.89
N HIS A 213 -3.99 -2.84 -5.98
CA HIS A 213 -3.77 -4.28 -5.93
C HIS A 213 -4.67 -4.86 -4.84
N THR A 214 -5.67 -5.65 -5.22
CA THR A 214 -6.55 -6.33 -4.26
C THR A 214 -6.18 -7.80 -4.15
N TRP A 215 -6.07 -8.27 -2.90
CA TRP A 215 -5.69 -9.65 -2.57
C TRP A 215 -6.75 -10.28 -1.68
N ARG A 216 -7.46 -11.27 -2.20
CA ARG A 216 -8.37 -12.06 -1.38
C ARG A 216 -7.56 -12.98 -0.48
N TYR A 217 -7.64 -12.76 0.83
CA TYR A 217 -7.02 -13.62 1.83
C TYR A 217 -7.98 -14.75 2.20
N ASN A 218 -7.70 -15.97 1.70
CA ASN A 218 -8.64 -17.11 1.78
C ASN A 218 -8.22 -18.22 2.75
N ARG A 219 -7.35 -17.92 3.72
CA ARG A 219 -6.87 -18.90 4.73
C ARG A 219 -7.99 -19.53 5.53
N ALA A 220 -9.03 -18.77 5.89
CA ALA A 220 -10.20 -19.27 6.61
C ALA A 220 -10.91 -20.40 5.85
N GLU A 221 -11.11 -20.25 4.55
CA GLU A 221 -11.79 -21.23 3.69
C GLU A 221 -10.98 -22.52 3.56
N LYS A 222 -9.67 -22.44 3.44
CA LYS A 222 -8.79 -23.61 3.36
C LYS A 222 -8.75 -24.40 4.68
N GLN A 223 -8.80 -23.72 5.83
CA GLN A 223 -8.86 -24.39 7.13
C GLN A 223 -10.14 -25.21 7.30
N VAL A 224 -11.30 -24.66 6.89
CA VAL A 224 -12.58 -25.38 6.93
C VAL A 224 -12.55 -26.60 6.00
N ALA A 225 -12.02 -26.47 4.79
CA ALA A 225 -11.91 -27.56 3.83
C ALA A 225 -10.99 -28.70 4.32
N SER A 226 -9.95 -28.39 5.10
CA SER A 226 -9.01 -29.38 5.63
C SER A 226 -9.52 -30.12 6.86
N THR A 227 -10.47 -29.57 7.61
CA THR A 227 -11.07 -30.18 8.81
C THR A 227 -12.34 -30.98 8.53
N GLY A 228 -12.89 -30.88 7.30
CA GLY A 228 -14.12 -31.55 6.86
C GLY A 228 -13.92 -32.91 6.15
N ASN A 229 -12.71 -33.50 6.17
CA ASN A 229 -12.40 -34.84 5.61
C ASN A 229 -12.21 -35.88 6.70
#